data_23ede50e7b0ac581c53a1dd98ce33d6a
#
_entry.id   23ede50e7b0ac581c53a1dd98ce33d6a
#
_cell.length_a   1.000
_cell.length_b   1.000
_cell.length_c   1.000
_cell.angle_alpha   90.00
_cell.angle_beta   90.00
_cell.angle_gamma   90.00
#
_symmetry.space_group_name_H-M   'P 1'
#
loop_
_entity.id
_entity.type
_entity.pdbx_description
1 polymer ?
#
loop_
_entity_poly.entity_id
_entity_poly.type
_entity_poly.pdbx_seq_one_letter_code
_entity_poly.pdbx_strand_id
1 'polypeptide(L)'
;LWSPKQMMNYGELPNGKIMVNWPIYGNDYYSNLIEMTDEEREEVLKKAKEKSLKYLYYIQDELGYENYSISDEEFNTDDGFPLIPYFREARRIKGKVTFSLNYIKKPYDQIHPLYRTGILVGDYPVDHHHDSHPDKENLPKLAFYPIPSYSLPIGTIISKKNPNFLVAEKSISVSNLVNGTTRLQPVVLQIGQVAGLIASESVKKNITTHQIDIRAIQEKYLDKGGYIQPYLDVKKDHPFFKAFQRIGSTGILKGTGINVGWSNQSWFYPDDMIDFDNLVESLKNYYDLENYPLKDLKTSSVFNWISLISEIKIVNIEKSWTNLGLKNFDTNKIINRGEFA
;
A
#
# COMPACT_ATOMS: atom_id res chain seq x y z
N LEU A 1 -0.38 18.78 -24.14
CA LEU A 1 -1.11 17.65 -24.74
C LEU A 1 -0.12 16.67 -25.32
N TRP A 2 -0.35 15.39 -25.16
CA TRP A 2 0.47 14.34 -25.76
C TRP A 2 0.22 14.28 -27.27
N SER A 3 1.26 13.94 -28.01
CA SER A 3 1.07 13.66 -29.45
C SER A 3 0.32 12.33 -29.64
N PRO A 4 -0.34 12.11 -30.79
CA PRO A 4 -0.98 10.83 -31.10
C PRO A 4 -0.04 9.64 -30.92
N LYS A 5 1.22 9.78 -31.33
CA LYS A 5 2.25 8.73 -31.16
C LYS A 5 2.54 8.44 -29.69
N GLN A 6 2.65 9.45 -28.83
CA GLN A 6 2.83 9.25 -27.38
C GLN A 6 1.62 8.56 -26.73
N MET A 7 0.43 8.92 -27.19
CA MET A 7 -0.82 8.27 -26.80
C MET A 7 -0.81 6.77 -27.09
N MET A 8 -0.49 6.40 -28.32
CA MET A 8 -0.48 4.99 -28.73
C MET A 8 0.62 4.20 -28.01
N ASN A 9 1.82 4.76 -27.94
CA ASN A 9 2.94 4.12 -27.27
C ASN A 9 2.73 3.91 -25.75
N TYR A 10 1.92 4.76 -25.12
CA TYR A 10 1.63 4.62 -23.68
C TYR A 10 0.95 3.30 -23.33
N GLY A 11 0.11 2.77 -24.22
CA GLY A 11 -0.59 1.50 -24.02
C GLY A 11 0.00 0.31 -24.76
N GLU A 12 1.15 0.49 -25.43
CA GLU A 12 1.77 -0.57 -26.23
C GLU A 12 2.22 -1.76 -25.38
N LEU A 13 1.86 -2.96 -25.82
CA LEU A 13 2.19 -4.23 -25.19
C LEU A 13 3.24 -5.00 -26.02
N PRO A 14 4.04 -5.90 -25.41
CA PRO A 14 5.08 -6.63 -26.12
C PRO A 14 4.61 -7.46 -27.34
N ASN A 15 3.33 -7.79 -27.40
CA ASN A 15 2.72 -8.55 -28.48
C ASN A 15 2.19 -7.68 -29.64
N GLY A 16 2.54 -6.39 -29.65
CA GLY A 16 2.10 -5.44 -30.68
C GLY A 16 0.66 -4.94 -30.52
N LYS A 17 -0.02 -5.30 -29.44
CA LYS A 17 -1.35 -4.80 -29.12
C LYS A 17 -1.25 -3.51 -28.30
N ILE A 18 -2.32 -2.74 -28.29
CA ILE A 18 -2.38 -1.49 -27.52
C ILE A 18 -3.55 -1.57 -26.56
N MET A 19 -3.23 -1.46 -25.27
CA MET A 19 -4.24 -1.26 -24.24
C MET A 19 -4.65 0.22 -24.22
N VAL A 20 -5.84 0.52 -24.69
CA VAL A 20 -6.37 1.87 -24.69
C VAL A 20 -6.74 2.27 -23.26
N ASN A 21 -5.84 2.98 -22.60
CA ASN A 21 -6.03 3.55 -21.28
C ASN A 21 -5.93 5.08 -21.34
N TRP A 22 -6.97 5.72 -21.90
CA TRP A 22 -7.04 7.15 -22.04
C TRP A 22 -8.25 7.72 -21.31
N PRO A 23 -8.13 7.93 -19.98
CA PRO A 23 -9.28 8.24 -19.15
C PRO A 23 -9.86 9.64 -19.44
N ILE A 24 -9.01 10.67 -19.54
CA ILE A 24 -9.45 12.05 -19.69
C ILE A 24 -9.73 12.31 -21.18
N TYR A 25 -10.99 12.62 -21.49
CA TYR A 25 -11.51 12.84 -22.86
C TYR A 25 -11.40 11.63 -23.80
N GLY A 26 -11.05 10.45 -23.31
CA GLY A 26 -10.93 9.21 -24.08
C GLY A 26 -12.09 8.24 -23.84
N ASN A 27 -11.72 6.99 -23.54
CA ASN A 27 -12.66 5.87 -23.38
C ASN A 27 -13.22 5.70 -21.95
N ASP A 28 -12.94 6.63 -21.04
CA ASP A 28 -13.50 6.60 -19.69
C ASP A 28 -15.00 6.91 -19.69
N TYR A 29 -15.81 6.09 -19.02
CA TYR A 29 -17.25 6.26 -18.93
C TYR A 29 -17.69 6.37 -17.48
N TYR A 30 -18.20 7.54 -17.08
CA TYR A 30 -18.70 7.77 -15.74
C TYR A 30 -20.11 7.21 -15.58
N SER A 31 -20.32 6.36 -14.58
CA SER A 31 -21.65 5.96 -14.14
C SER A 31 -21.62 5.41 -12.72
N ASN A 32 -22.71 5.61 -11.97
CA ASN A 32 -22.92 4.99 -10.67
C ASN A 32 -23.85 3.78 -10.80
N LEU A 33 -23.29 2.59 -10.89
CA LEU A 33 -24.05 1.34 -11.05
C LEU A 33 -24.61 0.75 -9.75
N ILE A 34 -24.33 1.36 -8.59
CA ILE A 34 -24.50 0.71 -7.28
C ILE A 34 -25.98 0.40 -6.98
N GLU A 35 -26.89 1.31 -7.29
CA GLU A 35 -28.33 1.16 -7.00
C GLU A 35 -29.17 0.82 -8.24
N MET A 36 -28.54 0.51 -9.37
CA MET A 36 -29.22 0.17 -10.62
C MET A 36 -29.73 -1.26 -10.62
N THR A 37 -30.86 -1.50 -11.34
CA THR A 37 -31.31 -2.84 -11.70
C THR A 37 -30.37 -3.50 -12.72
N ASP A 38 -30.55 -4.76 -13.00
CA ASP A 38 -29.70 -5.48 -13.96
C ASP A 38 -29.92 -4.92 -15.39
N GLU A 39 -31.16 -4.59 -15.77
CA GLU A 39 -31.50 -3.99 -17.06
C GLU A 39 -30.88 -2.59 -17.22
N GLU A 40 -30.92 -1.77 -16.16
CA GLU A 40 -30.29 -0.44 -16.16
C GLU A 40 -28.75 -0.56 -16.31
N ARG A 41 -28.14 -1.55 -15.66
CA ARG A 41 -26.70 -1.83 -15.79
C ARG A 41 -26.33 -2.26 -17.20
N GLU A 42 -27.09 -3.15 -17.82
CA GLU A 42 -26.87 -3.60 -19.19
C GLU A 42 -26.89 -2.43 -20.16
N GLU A 43 -27.89 -1.54 -20.04
CA GLU A 43 -27.97 -0.34 -20.88
C GLU A 43 -26.78 0.60 -20.68
N VAL A 44 -26.34 0.80 -19.45
CA VAL A 44 -25.14 1.62 -19.14
C VAL A 44 -23.87 0.99 -19.72
N LEU A 45 -23.71 -0.32 -19.59
CA LEU A 45 -22.55 -1.03 -20.14
C LEU A 45 -22.53 -0.98 -21.67
N LYS A 46 -23.69 -1.07 -22.32
CA LYS A 46 -23.82 -0.86 -23.76
C LYS A 46 -23.31 0.53 -24.17
N LYS A 47 -23.77 1.59 -23.48
CA LYS A 47 -23.30 2.97 -23.74
C LYS A 47 -21.80 3.13 -23.50
N ALA A 48 -21.23 2.44 -22.51
CA ALA A 48 -19.79 2.45 -22.25
C ALA A 48 -19.00 1.78 -23.40
N LYS A 49 -19.50 0.66 -23.96
CA LYS A 49 -18.94 0.02 -25.15
C LYS A 49 -19.03 0.94 -26.37
N GLU A 50 -20.19 1.55 -26.60
CA GLU A 50 -20.39 2.52 -27.68
C GLU A 50 -19.41 3.71 -27.58
N LYS A 51 -19.15 4.21 -26.37
CA LYS A 51 -18.15 5.26 -26.17
C LYS A 51 -16.75 4.79 -26.54
N SER A 52 -16.38 3.57 -26.17
CA SER A 52 -15.07 2.98 -26.50
C SER A 52 -14.93 2.80 -28.03
N LEU A 53 -15.99 2.37 -28.71
CA LEU A 53 -16.02 2.27 -30.18
C LEU A 53 -15.88 3.64 -30.85
N LYS A 54 -16.59 4.67 -30.37
CA LYS A 54 -16.43 6.04 -30.86
C LYS A 54 -15.02 6.57 -30.69
N TYR A 55 -14.37 6.19 -29.58
CA TYR A 55 -12.98 6.56 -29.33
C TYR A 55 -12.02 5.80 -30.25
N LEU A 56 -12.26 4.53 -30.53
CA LEU A 56 -11.50 3.79 -31.55
C LEU A 56 -11.67 4.43 -32.94
N TYR A 57 -12.88 4.77 -33.33
CA TYR A 57 -13.14 5.49 -34.59
C TYR A 57 -12.35 6.80 -34.66
N TYR A 58 -12.32 7.58 -33.58
CA TYR A 58 -11.48 8.77 -33.51
C TYR A 58 -9.98 8.46 -33.69
N ILE A 59 -9.49 7.39 -33.13
CA ILE A 59 -8.10 6.95 -33.31
C ILE A 59 -7.82 6.60 -34.77
N GLN A 60 -8.76 5.93 -35.44
CA GLN A 60 -8.63 5.54 -36.85
C GLN A 60 -8.71 6.73 -37.78
N ASP A 61 -9.77 7.53 -37.70
CA ASP A 61 -10.13 8.59 -38.64
C ASP A 61 -9.33 9.87 -38.39
N GLU A 62 -9.34 10.38 -37.15
CA GLU A 62 -8.75 11.69 -36.81
C GLU A 62 -7.25 11.60 -36.48
N LEU A 63 -6.79 10.50 -35.94
CA LEU A 63 -5.38 10.33 -35.61
C LEU A 63 -4.58 9.56 -36.67
N GLY A 64 -5.25 9.04 -37.71
CA GLY A 64 -4.61 8.38 -38.85
C GLY A 64 -4.12 6.95 -38.58
N TYR A 65 -4.68 6.26 -37.61
CA TYR A 65 -4.34 4.88 -37.27
C TYR A 65 -5.37 3.89 -37.85
N GLU A 66 -5.67 4.00 -39.13
CA GLU A 66 -6.73 3.26 -39.84
C GLU A 66 -6.62 1.73 -39.71
N ASN A 67 -5.41 1.20 -39.55
CA ASN A 67 -5.14 -0.24 -39.51
C ASN A 67 -5.35 -0.86 -38.11
N TYR A 68 -5.72 -0.07 -37.09
CA TYR A 68 -6.00 -0.58 -35.76
C TYR A 68 -7.47 -0.96 -35.63
N SER A 69 -7.72 -2.07 -34.94
CA SER A 69 -9.07 -2.56 -34.63
C SER A 69 -9.13 -3.15 -33.24
N ILE A 70 -10.31 -3.55 -32.79
CA ILE A 70 -10.45 -4.36 -31.58
C ILE A 70 -9.72 -5.69 -31.82
N SER A 71 -8.95 -6.13 -30.80
CA SER A 71 -8.32 -7.44 -30.83
C SER A 71 -9.38 -8.54 -30.71
N ASP A 72 -9.32 -9.52 -31.57
CA ASP A 72 -10.17 -10.73 -31.56
C ASP A 72 -9.59 -11.90 -30.74
N GLU A 73 -8.36 -11.74 -30.23
CA GLU A 73 -7.64 -12.78 -29.50
C GLU A 73 -7.67 -12.61 -27.98
N GLU A 74 -8.09 -11.43 -27.45
CA GLU A 74 -7.97 -11.15 -26.02
C GLU A 74 -9.18 -11.62 -25.21
N PHE A 75 -10.38 -11.53 -25.78
CA PHE A 75 -11.62 -11.89 -25.09
C PHE A 75 -12.44 -12.82 -25.97
N ASN A 76 -12.86 -13.93 -25.40
CA ASN A 76 -13.73 -14.89 -26.08
C ASN A 76 -15.21 -14.42 -26.05
N THR A 77 -15.49 -13.34 -26.76
CA THR A 77 -16.78 -12.67 -26.88
C THR A 77 -17.04 -12.30 -28.33
N ASP A 78 -18.28 -12.25 -28.78
CA ASP A 78 -18.64 -11.95 -30.16
C ASP A 78 -18.25 -10.53 -30.60
N ASP A 79 -18.12 -9.59 -29.65
CA ASP A 79 -17.81 -8.20 -29.89
C ASP A 79 -16.37 -7.80 -29.56
N GLY A 80 -15.53 -8.76 -29.12
CA GLY A 80 -14.14 -8.50 -28.73
C GLY A 80 -13.95 -7.67 -27.46
N PHE A 81 -15.03 -7.35 -26.75
CA PHE A 81 -14.95 -6.68 -25.45
C PHE A 81 -14.96 -7.68 -24.29
N PRO A 82 -14.37 -7.33 -23.13
CA PRO A 82 -14.46 -8.20 -21.94
C PRO A 82 -15.92 -8.34 -21.48
N LEU A 83 -16.27 -9.53 -20.95
CA LEU A 83 -17.58 -9.76 -20.32
C LEU A 83 -17.85 -8.77 -19.18
N ILE A 84 -16.83 -8.47 -18.39
CA ILE A 84 -16.89 -7.52 -17.28
C ILE A 84 -15.90 -6.40 -17.56
N PRO A 85 -16.35 -5.15 -17.67
CA PRO A 85 -15.47 -4.02 -17.87
C PRO A 85 -14.62 -3.75 -16.63
N TYR A 86 -13.54 -3.03 -16.79
CA TYR A 86 -12.76 -2.57 -15.65
C TYR A 86 -13.52 -1.45 -14.91
N PHE A 87 -13.86 -1.71 -13.65
CA PHE A 87 -14.43 -0.72 -12.73
C PHE A 87 -13.33 -0.13 -11.86
N ARG A 88 -13.19 1.21 -11.86
CA ARG A 88 -12.26 1.89 -10.94
C ARG A 88 -12.72 1.85 -9.51
N GLU A 89 -14.01 1.91 -9.29
CA GLU A 89 -14.63 1.92 -7.98
C GLU A 89 -15.70 0.85 -7.86
N ALA A 90 -15.90 0.38 -6.64
CA ALA A 90 -16.92 -0.60 -6.29
C ALA A 90 -17.54 -0.23 -4.95
N ARG A 91 -18.60 -0.93 -4.55
CA ARG A 91 -19.15 -0.84 -3.21
C ARG A 91 -18.08 -1.28 -2.21
N ARG A 92 -17.77 -0.43 -1.24
CA ARG A 92 -16.75 -0.68 -0.22
C ARG A 92 -17.36 -1.25 1.05
N ILE A 93 -16.66 -2.17 1.72
CA ILE A 93 -17.11 -2.69 3.02
C ILE A 93 -16.95 -1.63 4.12
N LYS A 94 -17.68 -1.81 5.22
CA LYS A 94 -17.35 -1.22 6.51
C LYS A 94 -16.38 -2.14 7.23
N GLY A 95 -15.08 -1.85 7.13
CA GLY A 95 -14.00 -2.58 7.79
C GLY A 95 -13.85 -2.21 9.26
N LYS A 96 -12.95 -2.91 9.97
CA LYS A 96 -12.54 -2.53 11.34
C LYS A 96 -11.92 -1.14 11.38
N VAL A 97 -11.30 -0.73 10.27
CA VAL A 97 -10.70 0.59 10.07
C VAL A 97 -11.19 1.14 8.73
N THR A 98 -11.49 2.43 8.65
CA THR A 98 -11.65 3.16 7.40
C THR A 98 -10.41 4.02 7.19
N PHE A 99 -9.61 3.68 6.17
CA PHE A 99 -8.38 4.40 5.87
C PHE A 99 -8.67 5.61 4.99
N SER A 100 -8.37 6.81 5.49
CA SER A 100 -8.69 8.08 4.86
C SER A 100 -7.44 8.88 4.52
N LEU A 101 -7.61 9.98 3.77
CA LEU A 101 -6.51 10.86 3.37
C LEU A 101 -5.75 11.44 4.57
N ASN A 102 -6.42 11.64 5.72
CA ASN A 102 -5.77 12.13 6.93
C ASN A 102 -4.65 11.21 7.45
N TYR A 103 -4.77 9.91 7.21
CA TYR A 103 -3.74 8.94 7.56
C TYR A 103 -2.63 8.85 6.50
N ILE A 104 -3.01 8.91 5.22
CA ILE A 104 -2.07 8.63 4.14
C ILE A 104 -1.14 9.80 3.83
N LYS A 105 -1.60 11.06 4.00
CA LYS A 105 -0.79 12.26 3.74
C LYS A 105 0.37 12.46 4.73
N LYS A 106 0.27 11.87 5.93
CA LYS A 106 1.31 11.86 6.96
C LYS A 106 1.40 10.46 7.55
N PRO A 107 2.02 9.51 6.83
CA PRO A 107 1.90 8.09 7.13
C PRO A 107 2.50 7.68 8.48
N TYR A 108 3.42 8.47 9.04
CA TYR A 108 4.06 8.18 10.34
C TYR A 108 3.66 9.14 11.47
N ASP A 109 2.95 10.24 11.15
CA ASP A 109 2.49 11.24 12.12
C ASP A 109 0.96 11.20 12.26
N GLN A 110 0.43 10.02 12.49
CA GLN A 110 -0.99 9.77 12.61
C GLN A 110 -1.44 9.87 14.07
N ILE A 111 -2.60 10.49 14.34
CA ILE A 111 -3.23 10.51 15.68
C ILE A 111 -3.44 9.07 16.19
N HIS A 112 -3.95 8.20 15.31
CA HIS A 112 -4.00 6.76 15.57
C HIS A 112 -3.01 6.08 14.62
N PRO A 113 -1.94 5.45 15.10
CA PRO A 113 -0.85 4.96 14.28
C PRO A 113 -1.23 3.69 13.50
N LEU A 114 -2.11 3.81 12.52
CA LEU A 114 -2.63 2.70 11.70
C LEU A 114 -1.54 1.98 10.92
N TYR A 115 -0.45 2.68 10.54
CA TYR A 115 0.72 2.07 9.89
C TYR A 115 1.34 0.91 10.70
N ARG A 116 1.13 0.92 12.03
CA ARG A 116 1.58 -0.18 12.92
C ARG A 116 0.89 -1.50 12.62
N THR A 117 -0.29 -1.44 12.04
CA THR A 117 -1.08 -2.60 11.60
C THR A 117 -1.00 -2.83 10.09
N GLY A 118 -0.02 -2.22 9.44
CA GLY A 118 0.23 -2.32 8.02
C GLY A 118 0.57 -3.74 7.58
N ILE A 119 0.03 -4.14 6.44
CA ILE A 119 0.15 -5.50 5.89
C ILE A 119 0.63 -5.52 4.44
N LEU A 120 0.72 -4.38 3.81
CA LEU A 120 1.19 -4.18 2.44
C LEU A 120 1.47 -2.70 2.21
N VAL A 121 2.06 -2.36 1.08
CA VAL A 121 2.50 -1.01 0.75
C VAL A 121 1.89 -0.51 -0.55
N GLY A 122 1.75 0.83 -0.66
CA GLY A 122 1.34 1.51 -1.87
C GLY A 122 2.06 2.86 -2.00
N ASP A 123 2.16 3.38 -3.24
CA ASP A 123 2.96 4.56 -3.55
C ASP A 123 2.41 5.40 -4.69
N TYR A 124 1.13 5.34 -4.99
CA TYR A 124 0.53 6.09 -6.09
C TYR A 124 -0.19 7.35 -5.57
N PRO A 125 -0.14 8.51 -6.27
CA PRO A 125 -0.90 9.69 -5.87
C PRO A 125 -2.41 9.43 -5.90
N VAL A 126 -3.19 10.27 -5.25
CA VAL A 126 -4.65 10.19 -5.29
C VAL A 126 -5.12 10.50 -6.70
N ASP A 127 -5.63 9.49 -7.39
CA ASP A 127 -6.07 9.56 -8.77
C ASP A 127 -7.58 9.32 -8.88
N HIS A 128 -8.31 10.38 -9.22
CA HIS A 128 -9.76 10.37 -9.43
C HIS A 128 -10.15 11.05 -10.73
N HIS A 129 -11.23 10.55 -11.33
CA HIS A 129 -11.77 11.00 -12.60
C HIS A 129 -13.19 11.54 -12.37
N HIS A 130 -13.28 12.79 -11.97
CA HIS A 130 -14.55 13.43 -11.60
C HIS A 130 -15.15 14.34 -12.68
N ASP A 131 -14.52 14.47 -13.85
CA ASP A 131 -14.92 15.43 -14.87
C ASP A 131 -16.37 15.28 -15.34
N SER A 132 -16.90 14.07 -15.32
CA SER A 132 -18.28 13.78 -15.68
C SER A 132 -19.23 13.64 -14.48
N HIS A 133 -18.74 13.90 -13.25
CA HIS A 133 -19.60 13.85 -12.06
C HIS A 133 -20.62 15.02 -12.09
N PRO A 134 -21.92 14.77 -11.81
CA PRO A 134 -22.95 15.82 -11.83
C PRO A 134 -22.64 17.00 -10.91
N ASP A 135 -21.96 16.75 -9.78
CA ASP A 135 -21.63 17.75 -8.75
C ASP A 135 -20.13 18.09 -8.74
N LYS A 136 -19.46 17.99 -9.88
CA LYS A 136 -18.00 18.15 -9.99
C LYS A 136 -17.46 19.49 -9.47
N GLU A 137 -18.25 20.56 -9.55
CA GLU A 137 -17.84 21.89 -9.10
C GLU A 137 -17.68 21.98 -7.56
N ASN A 138 -18.39 21.12 -6.82
CA ASN A 138 -18.32 21.03 -5.36
C ASN A 138 -17.33 19.97 -4.86
N LEU A 139 -16.76 19.18 -5.76
CA LEU A 139 -15.76 18.17 -5.37
C LEU A 139 -14.39 18.81 -5.16
N PRO A 140 -13.59 18.29 -4.22
CA PRO A 140 -12.21 18.73 -4.03
C PRO A 140 -11.39 18.55 -5.31
N LYS A 141 -10.68 19.58 -5.75
CA LYS A 141 -9.73 19.51 -6.87
C LYS A 141 -8.45 18.81 -6.44
N LEU A 142 -8.50 17.48 -6.27
CA LEU A 142 -7.42 16.64 -5.79
C LEU A 142 -6.87 15.68 -6.87
N ALA A 143 -7.03 16.05 -8.15
CA ALA A 143 -6.47 15.25 -9.25
C ALA A 143 -4.95 15.10 -9.06
N PHE A 144 -4.50 13.84 -8.98
CA PHE A 144 -3.10 13.49 -8.71
C PHE A 144 -2.52 14.17 -7.44
N TYR A 145 -3.36 14.32 -6.41
CA TYR A 145 -2.90 14.88 -5.15
C TYR A 145 -1.74 14.06 -4.59
N PRO A 146 -0.57 14.68 -4.39
CA PRO A 146 0.63 13.97 -3.96
C PRO A 146 0.51 13.49 -2.52
N ILE A 147 0.93 12.27 -2.28
CA ILE A 147 1.01 11.64 -0.97
C ILE A 147 2.35 10.94 -0.83
N PRO A 148 2.89 10.73 0.36
CA PRO A 148 3.99 9.78 0.56
C PRO A 148 3.57 8.35 0.24
N SER A 149 4.51 7.44 0.05
CA SER A 149 4.21 6.02 0.09
C SER A 149 3.70 5.61 1.49
N TYR A 150 2.86 4.60 1.54
CA TYR A 150 2.11 4.27 2.75
C TYR A 150 2.02 2.77 3.00
N SER A 151 1.71 2.44 4.25
CA SER A 151 1.38 1.09 4.69
C SER A 151 -0.13 0.97 4.87
N LEU A 152 -0.76 -0.03 4.25
CA LEU A 152 -2.21 -0.25 4.33
C LEU A 152 -2.56 -1.06 5.58
N PRO A 153 -3.44 -0.55 6.48
CA PRO A 153 -3.80 -1.25 7.72
C PRO A 153 -4.64 -2.51 7.45
N ILE A 154 -4.37 -3.60 8.17
CA ILE A 154 -5.11 -4.87 8.09
C ILE A 154 -6.63 -4.69 8.30
N GLY A 155 -7.03 -3.76 9.17
CA GLY A 155 -8.44 -3.51 9.47
C GLY A 155 -9.28 -3.02 8.29
N THR A 156 -8.66 -2.63 7.18
CA THR A 156 -9.36 -2.21 5.96
C THR A 156 -9.96 -3.37 5.19
N ILE A 157 -9.38 -4.57 5.30
CA ILE A 157 -9.83 -5.77 4.57
C ILE A 157 -10.69 -6.71 5.42
N ILE A 158 -10.75 -6.51 6.73
CA ILE A 158 -11.56 -7.29 7.68
C ILE A 158 -12.88 -6.60 7.92
N SER A 159 -13.98 -7.28 7.66
CA SER A 159 -15.33 -6.76 7.93
C SER A 159 -15.52 -6.39 9.41
N LYS A 160 -16.13 -5.22 9.68
CA LYS A 160 -16.45 -4.81 11.06
C LYS A 160 -17.53 -5.68 11.70
N LYS A 161 -18.52 -6.15 10.92
CA LYS A 161 -19.68 -6.87 11.41
C LYS A 161 -19.54 -8.38 11.32
N ASN A 162 -18.99 -8.88 10.22
CA ASN A 162 -18.90 -10.31 9.96
C ASN A 162 -17.46 -10.81 10.22
N PRO A 163 -17.25 -11.61 11.29
CA PRO A 163 -15.92 -12.07 11.67
C PRO A 163 -15.33 -13.12 10.71
N ASN A 164 -16.11 -13.63 9.76
CA ASN A 164 -15.68 -14.62 8.77
C ASN A 164 -15.67 -14.06 7.33
N PHE A 165 -15.64 -12.74 7.21
CA PHE A 165 -15.65 -12.08 5.90
C PHE A 165 -14.43 -11.17 5.71
N LEU A 166 -13.71 -11.42 4.60
CA LEU A 166 -12.57 -10.65 4.12
C LEU A 166 -12.84 -10.11 2.73
N VAL A 167 -12.25 -8.97 2.42
CA VAL A 167 -12.17 -8.44 1.05
C VAL A 167 -10.77 -8.67 0.50
N ALA A 168 -10.69 -9.22 -0.69
CA ALA A 168 -9.43 -9.57 -1.37
C ALA A 168 -9.16 -8.71 -2.62
N GLU A 169 -9.86 -7.57 -2.74
CA GLU A 169 -9.79 -6.70 -3.92
C GLU A 169 -10.04 -5.24 -3.51
N LYS A 170 -10.24 -4.31 -4.45
CA LYS A 170 -10.39 -2.86 -4.21
C LYS A 170 -11.60 -2.43 -3.36
N SER A 171 -12.55 -3.33 -3.08
CA SER A 171 -13.74 -3.06 -2.25
C SER A 171 -13.46 -2.94 -0.75
N ILE A 172 -12.22 -2.66 -0.37
CA ILE A 172 -11.76 -2.49 1.00
C ILE A 172 -12.33 -1.23 1.66
N SER A 173 -12.19 -1.12 2.99
CA SER A 173 -12.70 0.00 3.79
C SER A 173 -11.76 1.21 3.71
N VAL A 174 -11.89 1.99 2.66
CA VAL A 174 -11.18 3.24 2.44
C VAL A 174 -12.14 4.37 2.07
N SER A 175 -11.71 5.62 2.25
CA SER A 175 -12.47 6.75 1.70
C SER A 175 -12.42 6.75 0.17
N ASN A 176 -13.35 7.46 -0.48
CA ASN A 176 -13.32 7.64 -1.93
C ASN A 176 -11.95 8.14 -2.41
N LEU A 177 -11.39 9.20 -1.78
CA LEU A 177 -10.09 9.74 -2.16
C LEU A 177 -8.97 8.70 -2.07
N VAL A 178 -8.92 7.92 -0.99
CA VAL A 178 -7.89 6.89 -0.81
C VAL A 178 -8.08 5.71 -1.78
N ASN A 179 -9.30 5.43 -2.22
CA ASN A 179 -9.52 4.45 -3.28
C ASN A 179 -8.74 4.80 -4.55
N GLY A 180 -8.56 6.08 -4.86
CA GLY A 180 -7.77 6.55 -6.01
C GLY A 180 -6.33 6.03 -6.05
N THR A 181 -5.75 5.73 -4.91
CA THR A 181 -4.41 5.15 -4.81
C THR A 181 -4.42 3.64 -4.53
N THR A 182 -5.35 3.15 -3.69
CA THR A 182 -5.37 1.74 -3.27
C THR A 182 -5.94 0.78 -4.33
N ARG A 183 -6.65 1.28 -5.33
CA ARG A 183 -7.22 0.50 -6.43
C ARG A 183 -6.20 0.06 -7.49
N LEU A 184 -4.96 0.54 -7.42
CA LEU A 184 -3.90 0.19 -8.35
C LEU A 184 -3.58 -1.30 -8.28
N GLN A 185 -3.35 -1.92 -9.44
CA GLN A 185 -3.15 -3.37 -9.56
C GLN A 185 -2.08 -3.94 -8.62
N PRO A 186 -0.88 -3.32 -8.44
CA PRO A 186 0.11 -3.83 -7.50
C PRO A 186 -0.39 -3.87 -6.05
N VAL A 187 -1.21 -2.90 -5.64
CA VAL A 187 -1.82 -2.87 -4.30
C VAL A 187 -2.90 -3.95 -4.18
N VAL A 188 -3.75 -4.08 -5.19
CA VAL A 188 -4.85 -5.07 -5.23
C VAL A 188 -4.30 -6.50 -5.18
N LEU A 189 -3.22 -6.81 -5.90
CA LEU A 189 -2.55 -8.11 -5.84
C LEU A 189 -2.04 -8.42 -4.43
N GLN A 190 -1.42 -7.46 -3.76
CA GLN A 190 -0.99 -7.59 -2.37
C GLN A 190 -2.18 -7.80 -1.41
N ILE A 191 -3.30 -7.08 -1.62
CA ILE A 191 -4.53 -7.28 -0.82
C ILE A 191 -5.00 -8.74 -0.93
N GLY A 192 -5.06 -9.28 -2.15
CA GLY A 192 -5.44 -10.70 -2.38
C GLY A 192 -4.49 -11.67 -1.68
N GLN A 193 -3.19 -11.45 -1.76
CA GLN A 193 -2.19 -12.27 -1.10
C GLN A 193 -2.35 -12.28 0.42
N VAL A 194 -2.52 -11.11 1.04
CA VAL A 194 -2.66 -11.00 2.48
C VAL A 194 -4.02 -11.53 2.96
N ALA A 195 -5.10 -11.30 2.21
CA ALA A 195 -6.39 -11.90 2.52
C ALA A 195 -6.31 -13.44 2.55
N GLY A 196 -5.58 -14.04 1.59
CA GLY A 196 -5.30 -15.48 1.58
C GLY A 196 -4.50 -15.95 2.80
N LEU A 197 -3.50 -15.18 3.25
CA LEU A 197 -2.76 -15.48 4.48
C LEU A 197 -3.65 -15.45 5.72
N ILE A 198 -4.48 -14.43 5.87
CA ILE A 198 -5.42 -14.30 6.99
C ILE A 198 -6.42 -15.45 6.99
N ALA A 199 -7.02 -15.77 5.84
CA ALA A 199 -7.97 -16.87 5.71
C ALA A 199 -7.31 -18.21 6.08
N SER A 200 -6.10 -18.48 5.58
CA SER A 200 -5.34 -19.68 5.90
C SER A 200 -5.05 -19.80 7.41
N GLU A 201 -4.64 -18.71 8.07
CA GLU A 201 -4.39 -18.70 9.51
C GLU A 201 -5.67 -18.90 10.32
N SER A 202 -6.75 -18.26 9.92
CA SER A 202 -8.04 -18.41 10.57
C SER A 202 -8.50 -19.87 10.56
N VAL A 203 -8.41 -20.53 9.41
CA VAL A 203 -8.77 -21.96 9.28
C VAL A 203 -7.83 -22.85 10.07
N LYS A 204 -6.51 -22.68 9.94
CA LYS A 204 -5.51 -23.53 10.63
C LYS A 204 -5.62 -23.46 12.15
N LYS A 205 -5.94 -22.27 12.68
CA LYS A 205 -6.05 -22.05 14.13
C LYS A 205 -7.48 -22.19 14.66
N ASN A 206 -8.45 -22.44 13.76
CA ASN A 206 -9.88 -22.46 14.09
C ASN A 206 -10.33 -21.20 14.84
N ILE A 207 -9.93 -20.03 14.32
CA ILE A 207 -10.29 -18.71 14.85
C ILE A 207 -10.93 -17.84 13.78
N THR A 208 -11.67 -16.83 14.19
CA THR A 208 -12.23 -15.84 13.27
C THR A 208 -11.18 -14.84 12.79
N THR A 209 -11.44 -14.13 11.69
CA THR A 209 -10.56 -13.07 11.21
C THR A 209 -10.41 -11.91 12.20
N HIS A 210 -11.35 -11.78 13.15
CA HIS A 210 -11.27 -10.78 14.21
C HIS A 210 -10.26 -11.10 15.30
N GLN A 211 -9.86 -12.36 15.42
CA GLN A 211 -8.93 -12.88 16.44
C GLN A 211 -7.50 -13.06 15.90
N ILE A 212 -7.28 -12.65 14.64
CA ILE A 212 -5.96 -12.76 14.01
C ILE A 212 -4.93 -11.91 14.76
N ASP A 213 -3.80 -12.54 15.06
CA ASP A 213 -2.60 -11.84 15.49
C ASP A 213 -1.94 -11.12 14.30
N ILE A 214 -1.95 -9.80 14.37
CA ILE A 214 -1.44 -8.93 13.30
C ILE A 214 0.07 -9.15 13.09
N ARG A 215 0.84 -9.32 14.18
CA ARG A 215 2.29 -9.53 14.09
C ARG A 215 2.62 -10.86 13.43
N ALA A 216 1.86 -11.90 13.72
CA ALA A 216 2.03 -13.20 13.06
C ALA A 216 1.72 -13.11 11.54
N ILE A 217 0.74 -12.33 11.12
CA ILE A 217 0.46 -12.09 9.69
C ILE A 217 1.58 -11.29 9.04
N GLN A 218 2.04 -10.21 9.68
CA GLN A 218 3.16 -9.39 9.19
C GLN A 218 4.41 -10.26 8.99
N GLU A 219 4.75 -11.10 9.96
CA GLU A 219 5.90 -12.00 9.88
C GLU A 219 5.79 -12.96 8.69
N LYS A 220 4.65 -13.64 8.55
CA LYS A 220 4.41 -14.56 7.44
C LYS A 220 4.45 -13.87 6.09
N TYR A 221 4.00 -12.63 6.01
CA TYR A 221 4.07 -11.85 4.78
C TYR A 221 5.51 -11.46 4.45
N LEU A 222 6.29 -11.04 5.45
CA LEU A 222 7.73 -10.79 5.29
C LEU A 222 8.50 -12.06 4.86
N ASP A 223 8.17 -13.24 5.41
CA ASP A 223 8.76 -14.53 5.03
C ASP A 223 8.50 -14.89 3.56
N LYS A 224 7.40 -14.43 3.02
CA LYS A 224 7.06 -14.57 1.59
C LYS A 224 7.61 -13.43 0.72
N GLY A 225 8.45 -12.58 1.29
CA GLY A 225 9.08 -11.46 0.61
C GLY A 225 8.19 -10.25 0.40
N GLY A 226 7.12 -10.11 1.18
CA GLY A 226 6.29 -8.92 1.19
C GLY A 226 6.97 -7.74 1.88
N TYR A 227 6.41 -6.54 1.68
CA TYR A 227 6.78 -5.31 2.38
C TYR A 227 5.62 -4.86 3.25
N ILE A 228 5.89 -4.49 4.50
CA ILE A 228 4.90 -3.90 5.41
C ILE A 228 5.16 -2.42 5.67
N GLN A 229 6.38 -1.96 5.37
CA GLN A 229 6.78 -0.55 5.36
C GLN A 229 7.45 -0.22 4.02
N PRO A 230 7.09 0.90 3.35
CA PRO A 230 7.53 1.22 1.99
C PRO A 230 8.88 1.95 1.94
N TYR A 231 9.89 1.50 2.67
CA TYR A 231 11.21 2.16 2.74
C TYR A 231 12.01 1.95 1.46
N LEU A 232 12.40 3.04 0.80
CA LEU A 232 13.18 3.01 -0.44
C LEU A 232 14.66 2.72 -0.21
N ASP A 233 15.19 3.11 0.92
CA ASP A 233 16.58 2.94 1.33
C ASP A 233 16.87 1.58 1.98
N VAL A 234 15.83 0.76 2.17
CA VAL A 234 15.96 -0.58 2.72
C VAL A 234 15.55 -1.60 1.67
N LYS A 235 16.52 -2.06 0.88
CA LYS A 235 16.29 -3.05 -0.17
C LYS A 235 15.99 -4.43 0.40
N LYS A 236 15.25 -5.24 -0.35
CA LYS A 236 14.82 -6.58 0.06
C LYS A 236 15.98 -7.56 0.29
N ASP A 237 17.09 -7.38 -0.40
CA ASP A 237 18.31 -8.16 -0.25
C ASP A 237 19.21 -7.69 0.90
N HIS A 238 18.83 -6.61 1.60
CA HIS A 238 19.55 -6.15 2.76
C HIS A 238 19.51 -7.19 3.89
N PRO A 239 20.64 -7.54 4.54
CA PRO A 239 20.67 -8.57 5.59
C PRO A 239 19.68 -8.33 6.73
N PHE A 240 19.43 -7.08 7.06
CA PHE A 240 18.52 -6.66 8.14
C PHE A 240 17.16 -6.17 7.63
N PHE A 241 16.77 -6.50 6.39
CA PHE A 241 15.49 -6.07 5.81
C PHE A 241 14.30 -6.30 6.75
N LYS A 242 14.18 -7.52 7.29
CA LYS A 242 13.07 -7.84 8.19
C LYS A 242 13.11 -7.05 9.50
N ALA A 243 14.28 -6.78 10.04
CA ALA A 243 14.45 -5.99 11.26
C ALA A 243 13.93 -4.56 11.05
N PHE A 244 14.29 -3.91 9.96
CA PHE A 244 13.78 -2.58 9.61
C PHE A 244 12.26 -2.56 9.39
N GLN A 245 11.73 -3.57 8.72
CA GLN A 245 10.28 -3.71 8.52
C GLN A 245 9.54 -3.88 9.85
N ARG A 246 10.07 -4.71 10.75
CA ARG A 246 9.49 -4.97 12.08
C ARG A 246 9.52 -3.72 12.95
N ILE A 247 10.68 -3.11 13.13
CA ILE A 247 10.81 -1.94 14.01
C ILE A 247 10.02 -0.75 13.50
N GLY A 248 10.00 -0.52 12.18
CA GLY A 248 9.17 0.49 11.56
C GLY A 248 7.67 0.27 11.80
N SER A 249 7.22 -0.99 11.78
CA SER A 249 5.83 -1.33 12.06
C SER A 249 5.47 -1.25 13.55
N THR A 250 6.43 -1.21 14.47
CA THR A 250 6.16 -0.92 15.88
C THR A 250 5.99 0.57 16.13
N GLY A 251 6.61 1.42 15.30
CA GLY A 251 6.70 2.85 15.52
C GLY A 251 7.74 3.28 16.54
N ILE A 252 8.59 2.36 17.02
CA ILE A 252 9.75 2.65 17.88
C ILE A 252 10.73 3.53 17.10
N LEU A 253 11.08 3.10 15.87
CA LEU A 253 11.79 3.95 14.91
C LEU A 253 10.87 4.18 13.69
N LYS A 254 10.37 5.40 13.56
CA LYS A 254 9.45 5.78 12.48
C LYS A 254 10.22 6.09 11.20
N GLY A 255 9.61 5.81 10.06
CA GLY A 255 10.07 6.34 8.77
C GLY A 255 9.70 7.79 8.57
N THR A 256 10.18 8.36 7.47
CA THR A 256 9.83 9.70 6.99
C THR A 256 9.19 9.61 5.62
N GLY A 257 7.97 10.10 5.49
CA GLY A 257 7.26 10.17 4.22
C GLY A 257 7.48 11.52 3.53
N ILE A 258 7.89 11.51 2.28
CA ILE A 258 8.08 12.71 1.46
C ILE A 258 7.49 12.56 0.06
N ASN A 259 7.17 13.69 -0.57
CA ASN A 259 6.74 13.75 -1.96
C ASN A 259 7.78 14.51 -2.78
N VAL A 260 8.19 13.94 -3.91
CA VAL A 260 9.10 14.56 -4.87
C VAL A 260 8.47 14.45 -6.26
N GLY A 261 7.71 15.45 -6.64
CA GLY A 261 6.95 15.42 -7.90
C GLY A 261 5.95 14.26 -7.93
N TRP A 262 6.13 13.32 -8.85
CA TRP A 262 5.33 12.09 -8.96
C TRP A 262 5.84 10.93 -8.11
N SER A 263 6.98 11.12 -7.42
CA SER A 263 7.60 10.08 -6.60
C SER A 263 7.08 10.17 -5.18
N ASN A 264 6.27 9.20 -4.80
CA ASN A 264 5.80 9.04 -3.44
C ASN A 264 6.81 8.20 -2.67
N GLN A 265 7.43 8.77 -1.65
CA GLN A 265 8.59 8.18 -1.00
C GLN A 265 8.38 8.01 0.50
N SER A 266 9.00 6.96 1.05
CA SER A 266 9.23 6.80 2.47
C SER A 266 10.64 6.27 2.70
N TRP A 267 11.29 6.77 3.73
CA TRP A 267 12.68 6.51 4.04
C TRP A 267 12.83 6.10 5.49
N PHE A 268 13.73 5.17 5.77
CA PHE A 268 14.07 4.75 7.13
C PHE A 268 15.28 5.48 7.69
N TYR A 269 16.23 5.84 6.81
CA TYR A 269 17.53 6.46 7.14
C TYR A 269 18.34 5.63 8.14
N PRO A 270 18.78 4.40 7.77
CA PRO A 270 19.46 3.50 8.70
C PRO A 270 20.77 4.07 9.27
N ASP A 271 21.48 4.91 8.51
CA ASP A 271 22.75 5.48 8.91
C ASP A 271 22.65 6.72 9.80
N ASP A 272 21.44 7.29 9.93
CA ASP A 272 21.21 8.48 10.74
C ASP A 272 21.31 8.17 12.24
N MET A 273 21.69 9.19 13.00
CA MET A 273 21.67 9.13 14.45
C MET A 273 20.23 9.08 14.98
N ILE A 274 20.06 8.42 16.10
CA ILE A 274 18.76 8.33 16.76
C ILE A 274 18.54 9.58 17.62
N ASP A 275 17.38 10.18 17.49
CA ASP A 275 16.88 11.13 18.48
C ASP A 275 16.47 10.36 19.74
N PHE A 276 17.23 10.54 20.81
CA PHE A 276 17.09 9.76 22.04
C PHE A 276 15.74 10.00 22.73
N ASP A 277 15.29 11.25 22.79
CA ASP A 277 14.04 11.60 23.47
C ASP A 277 12.82 11.00 22.75
N ASN A 278 12.81 11.10 21.42
CA ASN A 278 11.79 10.48 20.58
C ASN A 278 11.80 8.95 20.69
N LEU A 279 12.98 8.33 20.79
CA LEU A 279 13.11 6.91 20.99
C LEU A 279 12.52 6.48 22.33
N VAL A 280 12.93 7.15 23.43
CA VAL A 280 12.44 6.86 24.77
C VAL A 280 10.92 6.99 24.84
N GLU A 281 10.35 8.06 24.27
CA GLU A 281 8.90 8.25 24.21
C GLU A 281 8.19 7.13 23.43
N SER A 282 8.80 6.66 22.35
CA SER A 282 8.24 5.55 21.58
C SER A 282 8.33 4.21 22.32
N LEU A 283 9.42 3.98 23.05
CA LEU A 283 9.64 2.76 23.85
C LEU A 283 8.66 2.62 25.02
N LYS A 284 8.23 3.73 25.63
CA LYS A 284 7.20 3.73 26.70
C LYS A 284 5.89 3.02 26.33
N ASN A 285 5.59 2.92 25.04
CA ASN A 285 4.41 2.18 24.57
C ASN A 285 4.53 0.67 24.73
N TYR A 286 5.73 0.15 25.02
CA TYR A 286 6.04 -1.27 25.04
C TYR A 286 6.73 -1.74 26.33
N TYR A 287 7.47 -0.84 26.98
CA TYR A 287 8.35 -1.18 28.08
C TYR A 287 8.19 -0.23 29.26
N ASP A 288 8.36 -0.76 30.46
CA ASP A 288 8.39 0.01 31.70
C ASP A 288 9.75 0.71 31.85
N LEU A 289 9.87 1.91 31.29
CA LEU A 289 11.11 2.68 31.35
C LEU A 289 11.29 3.43 32.68
N GLU A 290 10.30 3.46 33.56
CA GLU A 290 10.45 4.00 34.93
C GLU A 290 11.31 3.06 35.77
N ASN A 291 11.05 1.75 35.70
CA ASN A 291 11.82 0.74 36.42
C ASN A 291 13.08 0.27 35.63
N TYR A 292 13.05 0.34 34.29
CA TYR A 292 14.11 -0.12 33.41
C TYR A 292 14.54 0.96 32.42
N PRO A 293 15.18 2.05 32.88
CA PRO A 293 15.52 3.18 32.01
C PRO A 293 16.64 2.85 31.02
N LEU A 294 16.46 3.19 29.76
CA LEU A 294 17.55 3.31 28.81
C LEU A 294 18.30 4.60 29.07
N LYS A 295 19.60 4.53 29.41
CA LYS A 295 20.37 5.69 29.87
C LYS A 295 20.96 6.53 28.74
N ASP A 296 21.45 5.89 27.70
CA ASP A 296 22.05 6.50 26.52
C ASP A 296 22.07 5.48 25.36
N LEU A 297 22.59 5.89 24.21
CA LEU A 297 22.66 5.07 23.00
C LEU A 297 24.06 4.44 22.77
N LYS A 298 24.89 4.35 23.78
CA LYS A 298 26.14 3.58 23.66
C LYS A 298 25.83 2.11 23.46
N THR A 299 26.64 1.42 22.65
CA THR A 299 26.50 -0.02 22.42
C THR A 299 26.33 -0.80 23.72
N SER A 300 27.16 -0.54 24.72
CA SER A 300 27.07 -1.22 26.02
C SER A 300 25.77 -0.92 26.75
N SER A 301 25.29 0.31 26.74
CA SER A 301 24.06 0.72 27.40
C SER A 301 22.84 0.04 26.79
N VAL A 302 22.76 0.03 25.46
CA VAL A 302 21.63 -0.57 24.72
C VAL A 302 21.60 -2.09 24.92
N PHE A 303 22.72 -2.79 24.80
CA PHE A 303 22.77 -4.24 25.00
C PHE A 303 22.44 -4.65 26.43
N ASN A 304 22.94 -3.90 27.44
CA ASN A 304 22.58 -4.14 28.82
C ASN A 304 21.09 -3.89 29.09
N TRP A 305 20.53 -2.85 28.50
CA TRP A 305 19.10 -2.56 28.58
C TRP A 305 18.25 -3.65 27.91
N ILE A 306 18.62 -4.11 26.71
CA ILE A 306 17.95 -5.22 26.03
C ILE A 306 18.01 -6.49 26.90
N SER A 307 19.16 -6.81 27.48
CA SER A 307 19.29 -7.96 28.38
C SER A 307 18.34 -7.88 29.57
N LEU A 308 18.14 -6.68 30.10
CA LEU A 308 17.29 -6.44 31.26
C LEU A 308 15.80 -6.58 30.94
N ILE A 309 15.34 -6.00 29.80
CA ILE A 309 13.92 -5.98 29.45
C ILE A 309 13.42 -7.25 28.77
N SER A 310 14.31 -8.02 28.11
CA SER A 310 13.95 -9.23 27.35
C SER A 310 14.19 -10.53 28.11
N GLU A 311 14.74 -10.47 29.33
CA GLU A 311 15.20 -11.62 30.11
C GLU A 311 16.27 -12.47 29.38
N ILE A 312 16.80 -12.00 28.25
CA ILE A 312 17.87 -12.65 27.49
C ILE A 312 19.20 -12.29 28.12
N LYS A 313 19.88 -13.28 28.68
CA LYS A 313 21.20 -13.07 29.27
C LYS A 313 22.26 -12.78 28.20
N ILE A 314 22.67 -11.54 28.06
CA ILE A 314 23.78 -11.14 27.18
C ILE A 314 25.08 -11.14 28.00
N VAL A 315 25.86 -12.20 27.90
CA VAL A 315 27.11 -12.39 28.66
C VAL A 315 28.29 -11.66 28.02
N ASN A 316 28.30 -11.58 26.68
CA ASN A 316 29.37 -10.95 25.91
C ASN A 316 28.75 -10.10 24.79
N ILE A 317 28.85 -8.79 24.94
CA ILE A 317 28.25 -7.82 24.03
C ILE A 317 28.92 -7.88 22.64
N GLU A 318 30.26 -7.99 22.58
CA GLU A 318 31.02 -8.08 21.32
C GLU A 318 30.61 -9.32 20.52
N LYS A 319 30.52 -10.48 21.20
CA LYS A 319 30.04 -11.69 20.54
C LYS A 319 28.60 -11.57 20.05
N SER A 320 27.74 -10.95 20.84
CA SER A 320 26.34 -10.70 20.43
C SER A 320 26.25 -9.75 19.24
N TRP A 321 27.02 -8.67 19.25
CA TRP A 321 27.16 -7.74 18.13
C TRP A 321 27.57 -8.45 16.84
N THR A 322 28.62 -9.25 16.91
CA THR A 322 29.14 -10.02 15.78
C THR A 322 28.14 -11.06 15.28
N ASN A 323 27.47 -11.75 16.18
CA ASN A 323 26.45 -12.74 15.83
C ASN A 323 25.23 -12.14 15.14
N LEU A 324 24.91 -10.89 15.43
CA LEU A 324 23.91 -10.11 14.71
C LEU A 324 24.38 -9.66 13.32
N GLY A 325 25.65 -9.89 12.96
CA GLY A 325 26.22 -9.47 11.67
C GLY A 325 26.62 -7.99 11.63
N LEU A 326 26.63 -7.31 12.77
CA LEU A 326 27.05 -5.93 12.90
C LEU A 326 28.58 -5.82 12.85
N LYS A 327 29.10 -4.72 12.33
CA LYS A 327 30.54 -4.50 12.12
C LYS A 327 31.08 -3.40 13.04
N ASN A 328 32.40 -3.31 13.13
CA ASN A 328 33.10 -2.23 13.83
C ASN A 328 32.61 -2.07 15.28
N PHE A 329 32.71 -3.16 16.06
CA PHE A 329 32.32 -3.15 17.47
C PHE A 329 33.14 -2.13 18.28
N ASP A 330 32.45 -1.33 19.05
CA ASP A 330 32.99 -0.47 20.09
C ASP A 330 31.93 -0.31 21.20
N THR A 331 32.30 -0.59 22.43
CA THR A 331 31.40 -0.52 23.59
C THR A 331 30.85 0.87 23.85
N ASN A 332 31.59 1.90 23.48
CA ASN A 332 31.26 3.33 23.70
C ASN A 332 30.68 4.01 22.46
N LYS A 333 30.64 3.31 21.34
CA LYS A 333 30.02 3.83 20.11
C LYS A 333 28.57 4.16 20.36
N ILE A 334 28.15 5.34 19.92
CA ILE A 334 26.72 5.68 19.80
C ILE A 334 26.17 4.97 18.58
N ILE A 335 25.17 4.14 18.78
CA ILE A 335 24.56 3.35 17.70
C ILE A 335 23.61 4.21 16.87
N ASN A 336 23.59 3.94 15.56
CA ASN A 336 22.67 4.58 14.62
C ASN A 336 21.34 3.83 14.53
N ARG A 337 20.43 4.32 13.70
CA ARG A 337 19.08 3.74 13.53
C ARG A 337 19.11 2.30 13.00
N GLY A 338 20.02 2.00 12.08
CA GLY A 338 20.18 0.68 11.51
C GLY A 338 20.73 -0.35 12.49
N GLU A 339 21.67 0.06 13.33
CA GLU A 339 22.27 -0.79 14.36
C GLU A 339 21.33 -1.06 15.54
N PHE A 340 20.42 -0.11 15.81
CA PHE A 340 19.37 -0.28 16.83
C PHE A 340 18.24 -1.21 16.35
N ALA A 341 17.90 -1.17 15.08
CA ALA A 341 16.81 -1.95 14.49
C ALA A 341 17.08 -3.45 14.50
#